data_15948d18bf483cfd477fca7cda0aa5b6
#
_entry.id   15948d18bf483cfd477fca7cda0aa5b6
#
_cell.length_a   1.000
_cell.length_b   1.000
_cell.length_c   1.000
_cell.angle_alpha   90.00
_cell.angle_beta   90.00
_cell.angle_gamma   90.00
#
_symmetry.space_group_name_H-M   'P 1'
#
loop_
_entity.id
_entity.type
_entity.pdbx_description
1 polymer ?
#
loop_
_entity_poly.entity_id
_entity_poly.type
_entity_poly.pdbx_seq_one_letter_code
_entity_poly.pdbx_strand_id
1 'polypeptide(L)'
;WAKRSDPDGRVPIVAELLSQSNEILDDCVFKEGNLPTGERVVIRTGLPGVYWRALNQGIPSSKSTTAQIDEACGILEARSEVDKDLAMLNGNTAQFRLSEDTAFLEAMNQTQAETMFYGNPGTDPKKFLGLAPRYGDLSADNAVNILNAGGSGSDNASVYLVVWGDNTVYCPFPKGSKAGLTHEDLGEQTVYNSDGTRLQAFATRYQWKNGLVVKDWRYVVRICNID
;
A
#
# COMPACT_ATOMS: atom_id res chain seq x y z
N TRP A 1 -3.10 27.50 -20.55
CA TRP A 1 -1.86 28.20 -20.24
C TRP A 1 -2.10 29.40 -19.33
N ALA A 2 -2.87 30.40 -19.75
CA ALA A 2 -3.17 31.63 -18.99
C ALA A 2 -3.78 31.40 -17.59
N LYS A 3 -4.29 30.20 -17.31
CA LYS A 3 -4.85 29.82 -16.00
C LYS A 3 -3.79 29.36 -14.99
N ARG A 4 -2.53 29.15 -15.41
CA ARG A 4 -1.43 28.64 -14.57
C ARG A 4 -0.34 29.68 -14.27
N SER A 5 -0.51 30.92 -14.70
CA SER A 5 0.43 31.99 -14.41
C SER A 5 -0.34 33.19 -13.84
N ASP A 6 0.17 33.74 -12.76
CA ASP A 6 -0.28 35.05 -12.29
C ASP A 6 0.04 36.13 -13.33
N PRO A 7 -0.71 37.24 -13.37
CA PRO A 7 -0.42 38.36 -14.28
C PRO A 7 1.03 38.88 -14.17
N ASP A 8 1.66 38.68 -13.01
CA ASP A 8 3.06 39.05 -12.70
C ASP A 8 4.09 38.01 -13.15
N GLY A 9 3.68 36.93 -13.83
CA GLY A 9 4.56 35.84 -14.29
C GLY A 9 5.10 34.94 -13.20
N ARG A 10 4.55 34.99 -11.98
CA ARG A 10 4.92 34.07 -10.89
C ARG A 10 4.13 32.77 -11.03
N VAL A 11 4.73 31.69 -10.50
CA VAL A 11 4.01 30.43 -10.32
C VAL A 11 2.99 30.60 -9.19
N PRO A 12 1.68 30.49 -9.43
CA PRO A 12 0.70 30.66 -8.38
C PRO A 12 0.88 29.56 -7.31
N ILE A 13 0.60 29.90 -6.07
CA ILE A 13 0.50 28.91 -4.99
C ILE A 13 -0.80 28.12 -5.28
N VAL A 14 -0.64 26.87 -5.67
CA VAL A 14 -1.78 25.96 -5.86
C VAL A 14 -2.31 25.58 -4.49
N ALA A 15 -3.58 25.86 -4.23
CA ALA A 15 -4.24 25.37 -3.02
C ALA A 15 -4.51 23.86 -3.19
N GLU A 16 -3.86 23.06 -2.38
CA GLU A 16 -4.02 21.60 -2.39
C GLU A 16 -5.34 21.21 -1.70
N LEU A 17 -6.43 21.27 -2.44
CA LEU A 17 -7.78 20.91 -1.95
C LEU A 17 -7.98 19.40 -1.82
N LEU A 18 -7.13 18.61 -2.47
CA LEU A 18 -7.24 17.16 -2.53
C LEU A 18 -6.24 16.45 -1.61
N SER A 19 -5.44 17.20 -0.85
CA SER A 19 -4.48 16.62 0.10
C SER A 19 -5.18 15.88 1.22
N GLN A 20 -4.75 14.66 1.49
CA GLN A 20 -5.26 13.81 2.56
C GLN A 20 -4.13 13.39 3.49
N SER A 21 -4.37 13.46 4.80
CA SER A 21 -3.46 12.87 5.78
C SER A 21 -3.78 11.38 5.90
N ASN A 22 -2.82 10.53 5.57
CA ASN A 22 -2.94 9.08 5.67
C ASN A 22 -1.97 8.54 6.72
N GLU A 23 -2.30 8.74 7.98
CA GLU A 23 -1.48 8.37 9.16
C GLU A 23 -1.10 6.88 9.17
N ILE A 24 -1.88 6.01 8.54
CA ILE A 24 -1.57 4.59 8.45
C ILE A 24 -0.20 4.33 7.78
N LEU A 25 0.23 5.20 6.86
CA LEU A 25 1.52 5.08 6.18
C LEU A 25 2.70 5.49 7.08
N ASP A 26 2.45 6.36 8.05
CA ASP A 26 3.44 6.78 9.06
C ASP A 26 3.58 5.74 10.17
N ASP A 27 2.48 5.08 10.53
CA ASP A 27 2.44 4.09 11.61
C ASP A 27 2.95 2.71 11.18
N CYS A 28 2.87 2.37 9.88
CA CYS A 28 3.23 1.04 9.43
C CYS A 28 4.75 0.79 9.49
N VAL A 29 5.12 -0.43 9.90
CA VAL A 29 6.51 -0.87 9.97
C VAL A 29 6.93 -1.42 8.61
N PHE A 30 7.95 -0.81 7.99
CA PHE A 30 8.54 -1.30 6.75
C PHE A 30 9.70 -2.24 7.04
N LYS A 31 9.71 -3.41 6.37
CA LYS A 31 10.72 -4.44 6.54
C LYS A 31 11.14 -5.04 5.20
N GLU A 32 12.43 -5.36 5.06
CA GLU A 32 12.90 -6.07 3.88
C GLU A 32 12.35 -7.50 3.85
N GLY A 33 11.73 -7.85 2.73
CA GLY A 33 11.21 -9.18 2.46
C GLY A 33 12.32 -10.22 2.21
N ASN A 34 11.98 -11.49 2.34
CA ASN A 34 12.92 -12.58 2.11
C ASN A 34 12.93 -13.06 0.64
N LEU A 35 11.98 -12.60 -0.18
CA LEU A 35 11.89 -12.90 -1.61
C LEU A 35 12.06 -11.63 -2.46
N PRO A 36 12.57 -11.77 -3.70
CA PRO A 36 12.65 -10.65 -4.65
C PRO A 36 11.28 -10.06 -5.04
N THR A 37 10.20 -10.82 -4.84
CA THR A 37 8.82 -10.46 -5.20
C THR A 37 7.91 -10.22 -4.00
N GLY A 38 8.42 -10.38 -2.78
CA GLY A 38 7.62 -10.22 -1.58
C GLY A 38 8.21 -10.90 -0.34
N GLU A 39 7.33 -11.48 0.46
CA GLU A 39 7.69 -12.13 1.72
C GLU A 39 7.07 -13.53 1.78
N ARG A 40 7.86 -14.53 2.18
CA ARG A 40 7.36 -15.87 2.53
C ARG A 40 7.26 -15.99 4.04
N VAL A 41 6.06 -16.21 4.54
CA VAL A 41 5.77 -16.38 5.96
C VAL A 41 5.36 -17.82 6.24
N VAL A 42 5.87 -18.38 7.33
CA VAL A 42 5.42 -19.67 7.85
C VAL A 42 4.51 -19.42 9.04
N ILE A 43 3.29 -19.85 8.94
CA ILE A 43 2.29 -19.75 10.00
C ILE A 43 1.98 -21.14 10.57
N ARG A 44 1.66 -21.19 11.86
CA ARG A 44 1.22 -22.43 12.48
C ARG A 44 -0.30 -22.53 12.35
N THR A 45 -0.77 -23.58 11.67
CA THR A 45 -2.20 -23.81 11.40
C THR A 45 -2.86 -24.77 12.38
N GLY A 46 -2.06 -25.56 13.12
CA GLY A 46 -2.61 -26.49 14.11
C GLY A 46 -1.66 -26.75 15.27
N LEU A 47 -2.22 -26.86 16.46
CA LEU A 47 -1.48 -27.25 17.66
C LEU A 47 -1.45 -28.76 17.78
N PRO A 48 -0.39 -29.34 18.40
CA PRO A 48 -0.35 -30.77 18.71
C PRO A 48 -1.38 -31.12 19.79
N GLY A 49 -1.89 -32.33 19.73
CA GLY A 49 -2.72 -32.87 20.81
C GLY A 49 -1.92 -33.02 22.10
N VAL A 50 -2.50 -32.63 23.20
CA VAL A 50 -1.94 -32.82 24.56
C VAL A 50 -2.92 -33.62 25.41
N TYR A 51 -2.42 -34.53 26.22
CA TYR A 51 -3.23 -35.50 26.92
C TYR A 51 -2.84 -35.62 28.39
N TRP A 52 -3.83 -35.66 29.28
CA TRP A 52 -3.63 -36.08 30.64
C TRP A 52 -3.42 -37.61 30.68
N ARG A 53 -2.44 -38.06 31.41
CA ARG A 53 -2.03 -39.47 31.48
C ARG A 53 -2.16 -40.02 32.90
N ALA A 54 -2.71 -41.21 33.03
CA ALA A 54 -2.61 -42.00 34.27
C ALA A 54 -1.30 -42.80 34.30
N LEU A 55 -0.96 -43.36 35.48
CA LEU A 55 0.19 -44.23 35.63
C LEU A 55 0.02 -45.50 34.75
N ASN A 56 1.11 -45.90 34.09
CA ASN A 56 1.16 -47.04 33.14
C ASN A 56 0.31 -46.87 31.84
N GLN A 57 -0.17 -45.70 31.53
CA GLN A 57 -0.78 -45.40 30.22
C GLN A 57 0.19 -44.67 29.31
N GLY A 58 0.15 -44.98 28.01
CA GLY A 58 0.84 -44.24 26.96
C GLY A 58 0.02 -43.06 26.49
N ILE A 59 0.64 -42.09 25.82
CA ILE A 59 -0.01 -41.01 25.10
C ILE A 59 0.22 -41.21 23.60
N PRO A 60 -0.76 -40.89 22.75
CA PRO A 60 -0.57 -40.91 21.29
C PRO A 60 0.43 -39.84 20.87
N SER A 61 1.24 -40.15 19.84
CA SER A 61 2.13 -39.15 19.28
C SER A 61 1.31 -38.11 18.49
N SER A 62 1.69 -36.85 18.60
CA SER A 62 1.09 -35.77 17.90
C SER A 62 2.12 -34.73 17.42
N LYS A 63 1.80 -33.96 16.41
CA LYS A 63 2.68 -32.91 15.86
C LYS A 63 1.86 -31.68 15.49
N SER A 64 2.51 -30.51 15.53
CA SER A 64 1.90 -29.30 15.00
C SER A 64 1.94 -29.28 13.47
N THR A 65 0.99 -28.59 12.88
CA THR A 65 0.94 -28.34 11.44
C THR A 65 1.31 -26.88 11.16
N THR A 66 2.02 -26.65 10.05
CA THR A 66 2.42 -25.33 9.57
C THR A 66 2.06 -25.18 8.11
N ALA A 67 1.76 -23.97 7.67
CA ALA A 67 1.57 -23.61 6.27
C ALA A 67 2.53 -22.47 5.88
N GLN A 68 2.96 -22.47 4.63
CA GLN A 68 3.72 -21.37 4.05
C GLN A 68 2.77 -20.52 3.23
N ILE A 69 2.87 -19.20 3.38
CA ILE A 69 2.10 -18.22 2.63
C ILE A 69 3.10 -17.27 1.98
N ASP A 70 2.95 -17.04 0.68
CA ASP A 70 3.72 -16.06 -0.07
C ASP A 70 2.87 -14.81 -0.24
N GLU A 71 3.36 -13.71 0.35
CA GLU A 71 2.75 -12.39 0.25
C GLU A 71 3.48 -11.57 -0.78
N ALA A 72 2.80 -11.25 -1.88
CA ALA A 72 3.38 -10.49 -2.97
C ALA A 72 3.45 -9.00 -2.66
N CYS A 73 4.51 -8.33 -3.13
CA CYS A 73 4.60 -6.89 -3.18
C CYS A 73 4.08 -6.37 -4.52
N GLY A 74 3.33 -5.26 -4.46
CA GLY A 74 2.97 -4.46 -5.62
C GLY A 74 4.05 -3.44 -5.98
N ILE A 75 4.02 -2.96 -7.21
CA ILE A 75 4.85 -1.84 -7.68
C ILE A 75 3.90 -0.72 -8.08
N LEU A 76 3.86 0.33 -7.27
CA LEU A 76 3.15 1.56 -7.59
C LEU A 76 4.14 2.52 -8.26
N GLU A 77 3.81 2.99 -9.44
CA GLU A 77 4.68 3.87 -10.22
C GLU A 77 3.89 5.01 -10.82
N ALA A 78 4.47 6.21 -10.77
CA ALA A 78 3.98 7.39 -11.43
C ALA A 78 5.12 8.08 -12.17
N ARG A 79 4.79 8.73 -13.26
CA ARG A 79 5.75 9.49 -14.05
C ARG A 79 5.19 10.90 -14.27
N SER A 80 5.90 11.88 -13.73
CA SER A 80 5.64 13.29 -13.95
C SER A 80 6.37 13.73 -15.21
N GLU A 81 5.64 14.32 -16.16
CA GLU A 81 6.19 14.82 -17.44
C GLU A 81 5.75 16.26 -17.62
N VAL A 82 6.70 17.17 -17.51
CA VAL A 82 6.47 18.61 -17.59
C VAL A 82 7.09 19.15 -18.87
N ASP A 83 6.27 19.81 -19.71
CA ASP A 83 6.76 20.46 -20.95
C ASP A 83 7.94 21.38 -20.63
N LYS A 84 9.04 21.20 -21.37
CA LYS A 84 10.28 21.95 -21.16
C LYS A 84 10.10 23.44 -21.33
N ASP A 85 9.42 23.87 -22.41
CA ASP A 85 9.27 25.27 -22.73
C ASP A 85 8.35 25.96 -21.70
N LEU A 86 7.32 25.23 -21.22
CA LEU A 86 6.43 25.70 -20.17
C LEU A 86 7.20 25.84 -18.82
N ALA A 87 8.01 24.84 -18.47
CA ALA A 87 8.78 24.89 -17.23
C ALA A 87 9.83 26.02 -17.22
N MET A 88 10.40 26.34 -18.38
CA MET A 88 11.43 27.37 -18.52
C MET A 88 10.88 28.79 -18.66
N LEU A 89 9.58 28.95 -18.90
CA LEU A 89 8.96 30.23 -19.30
C LEU A 89 9.19 31.37 -18.31
N ASN A 90 9.18 31.07 -17.01
CA ASN A 90 9.31 32.06 -15.94
C ASN A 90 10.69 32.00 -15.22
N GLY A 91 11.64 31.29 -15.77
CA GLY A 91 13.00 31.16 -15.21
C GLY A 91 13.09 30.38 -13.90
N ASN A 92 12.01 29.76 -13.42
CA ASN A 92 11.96 28.98 -12.18
C ASN A 92 11.50 27.54 -12.42
N THR A 93 12.23 26.85 -13.26
CA THR A 93 11.95 25.45 -13.68
C THR A 93 11.81 24.50 -12.51
N ALA A 94 12.69 24.63 -11.49
CA ALA A 94 12.69 23.71 -10.34
C ALA A 94 11.41 23.83 -9.50
N GLN A 95 10.96 25.05 -9.23
CA GLN A 95 9.73 25.29 -8.45
C GLN A 95 8.48 24.86 -9.23
N PHE A 96 8.45 25.05 -10.53
CA PHE A 96 7.35 24.62 -11.37
C PHE A 96 7.24 23.10 -11.40
N ARG A 97 8.37 22.39 -11.61
CA ARG A 97 8.42 20.92 -11.55
C ARG A 97 7.95 20.41 -10.18
N LEU A 98 8.46 20.99 -9.09
CA LEU A 98 8.07 20.60 -7.73
C LEU A 98 6.56 20.76 -7.49
N SER A 99 5.96 21.83 -7.99
CA SER A 99 4.51 22.04 -7.87
C SER A 99 3.68 20.98 -8.60
N GLU A 100 4.12 20.53 -9.78
CA GLU A 100 3.47 19.44 -10.50
C GLU A 100 3.73 18.09 -9.81
N ASP A 101 4.94 17.84 -9.36
CA ASP A 101 5.34 16.61 -8.71
C ASP A 101 4.57 16.36 -7.40
N THR A 102 4.20 17.41 -6.68
CA THR A 102 3.38 17.32 -5.45
C THR A 102 2.05 16.61 -5.71
N ALA A 103 1.39 16.88 -6.85
CA ALA A 103 0.14 16.22 -7.19
C ALA A 103 0.32 14.70 -7.43
N PHE A 104 1.43 14.29 -8.04
CA PHE A 104 1.74 12.87 -8.23
C PHE A 104 2.04 12.16 -6.90
N LEU A 105 2.77 12.82 -6.01
CA LEU A 105 3.07 12.28 -4.68
C LEU A 105 1.78 12.08 -3.86
N GLU A 106 0.87 13.06 -3.91
CA GLU A 106 -0.43 12.97 -3.24
C GLU A 106 -1.27 11.82 -3.81
N ALA A 107 -1.35 11.69 -5.13
CA ALA A 107 -2.08 10.59 -5.77
C ALA A 107 -1.50 9.22 -5.40
N MET A 108 -0.18 9.09 -5.30
CA MET A 108 0.48 7.86 -4.86
C MET A 108 0.20 7.55 -3.40
N ASN A 109 0.20 8.57 -2.52
CA ASN A 109 -0.13 8.44 -1.11
C ASN A 109 -1.56 7.89 -0.93
N GLN A 110 -2.54 8.49 -1.57
CA GLN A 110 -3.94 8.05 -1.52
C GLN A 110 -4.12 6.63 -2.08
N THR A 111 -3.52 6.33 -3.24
CA THR A 111 -3.60 5.00 -3.86
C THR A 111 -2.96 3.94 -2.99
N GLN A 112 -1.85 4.25 -2.35
CA GLN A 112 -1.16 3.33 -1.44
C GLN A 112 -2.00 3.03 -0.20
N ALA A 113 -2.56 4.07 0.44
CA ALA A 113 -3.43 3.91 1.60
C ALA A 113 -4.70 3.12 1.24
N GLU A 114 -5.36 3.43 0.12
CA GLU A 114 -6.50 2.68 -0.39
C GLU A 114 -6.16 1.19 -0.61
N THR A 115 -5.00 0.91 -1.21
CA THR A 115 -4.58 -0.46 -1.49
C THR A 115 -4.28 -1.24 -0.21
N MET A 116 -3.77 -0.60 0.85
CA MET A 116 -3.57 -1.25 2.15
C MET A 116 -4.88 -1.74 2.76
N PHE A 117 -5.98 -1.05 2.53
CA PHE A 117 -7.30 -1.50 2.97
C PHE A 117 -7.98 -2.43 1.98
N TYR A 118 -8.05 -2.06 0.70
CA TYR A 118 -8.94 -2.68 -0.29
C TYR A 118 -8.23 -3.44 -1.40
N GLY A 119 -6.89 -3.48 -1.40
CA GLY A 119 -6.13 -4.21 -2.40
C GLY A 119 -6.55 -5.67 -2.49
N ASN A 120 -6.89 -6.15 -3.69
CA ASN A 120 -7.31 -7.52 -3.92
C ASN A 120 -6.71 -8.06 -5.23
N PRO A 121 -5.72 -8.94 -5.15
CA PRO A 121 -5.11 -9.57 -6.34
C PRO A 121 -6.10 -10.38 -7.18
N GLY A 122 -7.21 -10.81 -6.60
CA GLY A 122 -8.26 -11.53 -7.33
C GLY A 122 -9.03 -10.65 -8.31
N THR A 123 -9.11 -9.35 -8.05
CA THR A 123 -9.76 -8.36 -8.93
C THR A 123 -8.74 -7.56 -9.75
N ASP A 124 -7.60 -7.25 -9.16
CA ASP A 124 -6.48 -6.58 -9.83
C ASP A 124 -5.15 -7.25 -9.45
N PRO A 125 -4.61 -8.12 -10.30
CA PRO A 125 -3.39 -8.89 -10.03
C PRO A 125 -2.12 -8.04 -9.80
N LYS A 126 -2.18 -6.73 -10.06
CA LYS A 126 -1.07 -5.80 -9.85
C LYS A 126 -0.99 -5.30 -8.41
N LYS A 127 -2.10 -5.40 -7.67
CA LYS A 127 -2.20 -4.95 -6.28
C LYS A 127 -1.82 -6.09 -5.32
N PHE A 128 -1.28 -5.73 -4.17
CA PHE A 128 -1.11 -6.68 -3.07
C PHE A 128 -2.41 -6.85 -2.28
N LEU A 129 -2.48 -7.90 -1.46
CA LEU A 129 -3.68 -8.21 -0.67
C LEU A 129 -3.78 -7.29 0.55
N GLY A 130 -4.85 -6.50 0.61
CA GLY A 130 -5.15 -5.55 1.69
C GLY A 130 -5.88 -6.18 2.89
N LEU A 131 -6.28 -5.34 3.83
CA LEU A 131 -6.95 -5.76 5.07
C LEU A 131 -8.40 -6.23 4.83
N ALA A 132 -9.18 -5.51 4.01
CA ALA A 132 -10.59 -5.79 3.82
C ALA A 132 -10.88 -7.18 3.22
N PRO A 133 -10.17 -7.64 2.18
CA PRO A 133 -10.35 -8.98 1.66
C PRO A 133 -9.93 -10.09 2.64
N ARG A 134 -8.94 -9.82 3.51
CA ARG A 134 -8.50 -10.79 4.54
C ARG A 134 -9.54 -10.98 5.65
N TYR A 135 -10.28 -9.94 5.99
CA TYR A 135 -11.27 -9.90 7.06
C TYR A 135 -12.67 -9.63 6.49
N GLY A 136 -12.99 -10.28 5.35
CA GLY A 136 -14.26 -10.10 4.63
C GLY A 136 -15.31 -11.16 4.91
N ASP A 137 -14.94 -12.32 5.46
CA ASP A 137 -15.82 -13.47 5.64
C ASP A 137 -16.02 -13.80 7.12
N LEU A 138 -17.27 -13.68 7.57
CA LEU A 138 -17.69 -13.99 8.95
C LEU A 138 -17.72 -15.51 9.25
N SER A 139 -17.50 -16.36 8.25
CA SER A 139 -17.42 -17.82 8.40
C SER A 139 -15.99 -18.36 8.35
N ALA A 140 -15.00 -17.52 8.10
CA ALA A 140 -13.59 -17.91 8.05
C ALA A 140 -12.99 -18.19 9.44
N ASP A 141 -11.84 -18.83 9.50
CA ASP A 141 -11.13 -19.16 10.74
C ASP A 141 -10.76 -17.91 11.57
N ASN A 142 -10.60 -16.75 10.92
CA ASN A 142 -10.34 -15.47 11.55
C ASN A 142 -11.59 -14.65 11.88
N ALA A 143 -12.78 -15.21 11.73
CA ALA A 143 -14.05 -14.53 11.98
C ALA A 143 -14.19 -14.01 13.42
N VAL A 144 -13.48 -14.61 14.39
CA VAL A 144 -13.46 -14.12 15.78
C VAL A 144 -12.88 -12.71 15.91
N ASN A 145 -12.12 -12.25 14.92
CA ASN A 145 -11.56 -10.90 14.84
C ASN A 145 -12.39 -9.95 13.98
N ILE A 146 -13.58 -10.39 13.54
CA ILE A 146 -14.52 -9.57 12.78
C ILE A 146 -15.75 -9.32 13.66
N LEU A 147 -15.90 -8.10 14.13
CA LEU A 147 -17.02 -7.68 14.95
C LEU A 147 -18.06 -7.01 14.05
N ASN A 148 -19.25 -7.59 13.97
CA ASN A 148 -20.35 -7.00 13.22
C ASN A 148 -21.14 -6.04 14.09
N ALA A 149 -21.15 -4.75 13.75
CA ALA A 149 -21.88 -3.71 14.46
C ALA A 149 -23.39 -3.71 14.16
N GLY A 150 -23.84 -4.49 13.17
CA GLY A 150 -25.26 -4.72 12.89
C GLY A 150 -25.94 -3.73 11.95
N GLY A 151 -25.22 -2.75 11.40
CA GLY A 151 -25.75 -1.85 10.37
C GLY A 151 -26.12 -2.61 9.10
N SER A 152 -27.19 -2.19 8.42
CA SER A 152 -27.79 -2.84 7.25
C SER A 152 -27.85 -1.96 6.02
N GLY A 153 -27.35 -0.73 6.10
CA GLY A 153 -27.27 0.24 5.00
C GLY A 153 -26.27 -0.14 3.92
N SER A 154 -26.23 0.63 2.86
CA SER A 154 -25.21 0.52 1.79
C SER A 154 -24.01 1.46 2.00
N ASP A 155 -24.08 2.32 3.00
CA ASP A 155 -23.11 3.35 3.39
C ASP A 155 -22.31 3.00 4.65
N ASN A 156 -22.38 1.74 5.07
CA ASN A 156 -21.72 1.24 6.26
C ASN A 156 -20.20 1.43 6.22
N ALA A 157 -19.66 1.93 7.33
CA ALA A 157 -18.23 2.08 7.55
C ALA A 157 -17.60 0.83 8.20
N SER A 158 -16.27 0.75 8.16
CA SER A 158 -15.51 -0.24 8.91
C SER A 158 -14.32 0.44 9.61
N VAL A 159 -14.04 0.01 10.83
CA VAL A 159 -12.85 0.41 11.59
C VAL A 159 -11.92 -0.78 11.73
N TYR A 160 -10.63 -0.54 11.54
CA TYR A 160 -9.58 -1.55 11.70
C TYR A 160 -8.67 -1.16 12.85
N LEU A 161 -8.44 -2.09 13.76
CA LEU A 161 -7.43 -1.99 14.80
C LEU A 161 -6.27 -2.89 14.39
N VAL A 162 -5.11 -2.31 14.16
CA VAL A 162 -3.93 -3.02 13.67
C VAL A 162 -2.77 -2.80 14.63
N VAL A 163 -2.11 -3.87 15.05
CA VAL A 163 -0.89 -3.82 15.85
C VAL A 163 0.31 -4.01 14.95
N TRP A 164 0.99 -2.91 14.64
CA TRP A 164 2.16 -2.90 13.80
C TRP A 164 3.39 -3.47 14.52
N GLY A 165 4.17 -4.31 13.84
CA GLY A 165 5.40 -4.87 14.39
C GLY A 165 5.95 -6.03 13.56
N ASP A 166 7.24 -6.33 13.71
CA ASP A 166 7.99 -7.33 12.94
C ASP A 166 7.41 -8.75 12.96
N ASN A 167 6.65 -9.08 14.01
CA ASN A 167 6.05 -10.41 14.19
C ASN A 167 4.53 -10.41 14.15
N THR A 168 3.91 -9.26 13.87
CA THR A 168 2.45 -9.07 13.84
C THR A 168 1.99 -8.68 12.45
N VAL A 169 1.96 -7.39 12.16
CA VAL A 169 1.60 -6.82 10.86
C VAL A 169 2.69 -5.86 10.42
N TYR A 170 3.16 -5.99 9.22
CA TYR A 170 4.18 -5.12 8.65
C TYR A 170 4.08 -5.02 7.12
N CYS A 171 4.76 -4.05 6.56
CA CYS A 171 4.79 -3.77 5.14
C CYS A 171 6.14 -4.24 4.55
N PRO A 172 6.20 -5.38 3.85
CA PRO A 172 7.43 -5.84 3.25
C PRO A 172 7.72 -5.04 1.99
N PHE A 173 8.99 -4.79 1.73
CA PHE A 173 9.49 -4.37 0.42
C PHE A 173 10.39 -5.46 -0.17
N PRO A 174 10.47 -5.61 -1.51
CA PRO A 174 11.23 -6.67 -2.14
C PRO A 174 12.70 -6.70 -1.71
N LYS A 175 13.25 -7.91 -1.50
CA LYS A 175 14.64 -8.09 -1.13
C LYS A 175 15.57 -7.41 -2.13
N GLY A 176 16.54 -6.64 -1.62
CA GLY A 176 17.51 -5.88 -2.42
C GLY A 176 16.96 -4.57 -3.00
N SER A 177 15.73 -4.17 -2.65
CA SER A 177 15.18 -2.85 -2.97
C SER A 177 15.31 -1.89 -1.78
N LYS A 178 14.91 -0.64 -2.00
CA LYS A 178 14.86 0.37 -0.92
C LYS A 178 13.43 0.46 -0.35
N ALA A 179 13.34 0.73 0.95
CA ALA A 179 12.07 1.04 1.60
C ALA A 179 11.54 2.39 1.13
N GLY A 180 10.21 2.53 1.10
CA GLY A 180 9.53 3.78 0.85
C GLY A 180 9.52 4.21 -0.61
N LEU A 181 9.15 5.48 -0.80
CA LEU A 181 9.08 6.12 -2.09
C LEU A 181 10.49 6.44 -2.62
N THR A 182 10.78 6.01 -3.83
CA THR A 182 12.01 6.39 -4.55
C THR A 182 11.65 7.32 -5.70
N HIS A 183 12.49 8.30 -5.96
CA HIS A 183 12.38 9.16 -7.13
C HIS A 183 13.65 9.12 -7.97
N GLU A 184 13.49 9.29 -9.25
CA GLU A 184 14.57 9.34 -10.23
C GLU A 184 14.29 10.47 -11.22
N ASP A 185 15.19 11.46 -11.29
CA ASP A 185 15.12 12.50 -12.31
C ASP A 185 15.69 11.94 -13.61
N LEU A 186 14.81 11.73 -14.58
CA LEU A 186 15.18 11.20 -15.90
C LEU A 186 15.71 12.31 -16.84
N GLY A 187 15.69 13.55 -16.38
CA GLY A 187 16.12 14.70 -17.16
C GLY A 187 15.18 15.04 -18.32
N GLU A 188 15.75 15.59 -19.38
CA GLU A 188 15.02 15.92 -20.61
C GLU A 188 14.75 14.67 -21.45
N GLN A 189 13.47 14.44 -21.78
CA GLN A 189 13.04 13.29 -22.58
C GLN A 189 12.06 13.71 -23.68
N THR A 190 12.06 12.96 -24.78
CA THR A 190 11.02 13.09 -25.81
C THR A 190 9.80 12.28 -25.36
N VAL A 191 8.68 12.97 -25.19
CA VAL A 191 7.39 12.38 -24.80
C VAL A 191 6.45 12.40 -25.99
N TYR A 192 5.60 11.38 -26.07
CA TYR A 192 4.60 11.22 -27.12
C TYR A 192 3.21 11.50 -26.55
N ASN A 193 2.50 12.41 -27.16
CA ASN A 193 1.09 12.65 -26.85
C ASN A 193 0.21 11.51 -27.41
N SER A 194 -1.03 11.45 -26.96
CA SER A 194 -2.00 10.44 -27.41
C SER A 194 -2.29 10.48 -28.92
N ASP A 195 -2.05 11.63 -29.57
CA ASP A 195 -2.19 11.84 -31.02
C ASP A 195 -0.91 11.47 -31.81
N GLY A 196 0.14 11.00 -31.13
CA GLY A 196 1.42 10.63 -31.72
C GLY A 196 2.38 11.80 -31.95
N THR A 197 2.01 13.03 -31.61
CA THR A 197 2.92 14.18 -31.66
C THR A 197 3.96 14.10 -30.55
N ARG A 198 5.12 14.74 -30.75
CA ARG A 198 6.26 14.69 -29.84
C ARG A 198 6.52 16.03 -29.23
N LEU A 199 6.89 16.03 -27.94
CA LEU A 199 7.38 17.22 -27.25
C LEU A 199 8.59 16.86 -26.39
N GLN A 200 9.41 17.86 -26.02
CA GLN A 200 10.48 17.72 -25.05
C GLN A 200 9.92 18.04 -23.68
N ALA A 201 10.07 17.12 -22.73
CA ALA A 201 9.60 17.29 -21.37
C ALA A 201 10.69 16.93 -20.36
N PHE A 202 10.65 17.57 -19.19
CA PHE A 202 11.37 17.09 -18.03
C PHE A 202 10.57 15.97 -17.39
N ALA A 203 11.18 14.80 -17.22
CA ALA A 203 10.53 13.63 -16.68
C ALA A 203 11.11 13.26 -15.31
N THR A 204 10.23 12.97 -14.35
CA THR A 204 10.57 12.42 -13.03
C THR A 204 9.78 11.15 -12.83
N ARG A 205 10.47 10.07 -12.42
CA ARG A 205 9.86 8.78 -12.10
C ARG A 205 9.76 8.62 -10.60
N TYR A 206 8.57 8.31 -10.13
CA TYR A 206 8.27 7.94 -8.75
C TYR A 206 7.90 6.47 -8.67
N GLN A 207 8.49 5.74 -7.76
CA GLN A 207 8.20 4.32 -7.61
C GLN A 207 8.16 3.94 -6.13
N TRP A 208 7.12 3.19 -5.76
CA TRP A 208 6.95 2.61 -4.43
C TRP A 208 6.71 1.11 -4.56
N LYS A 209 7.58 0.32 -3.94
CA LYS A 209 7.47 -1.13 -3.90
C LYS A 209 7.09 -1.54 -2.50
N ASN A 210 5.91 -2.08 -2.34
CA ASN A 210 5.36 -2.39 -1.03
C ASN A 210 4.35 -3.54 -1.09
N GLY A 211 4.16 -4.20 0.05
CA GLY A 211 3.14 -5.20 0.28
C GLY A 211 2.55 -5.05 1.67
N LEU A 212 1.69 -5.98 2.07
CA LEU A 212 1.15 -6.09 3.41
C LEU A 212 1.22 -7.54 3.86
N VAL A 213 1.88 -7.78 5.00
CA VAL A 213 1.95 -9.08 5.65
C VAL A 213 1.19 -9.04 6.95
N VAL A 214 0.29 -10.00 7.13
CA VAL A 214 -0.34 -10.31 8.41
C VAL A 214 0.22 -11.65 8.87
N LYS A 215 1.27 -11.60 9.68
CA LYS A 215 1.95 -12.81 10.18
C LYS A 215 1.14 -13.51 11.26
N ASP A 216 0.43 -12.74 12.05
CA ASP A 216 -0.48 -13.23 13.07
C ASP A 216 -1.81 -12.47 12.97
N TRP A 217 -2.85 -13.16 12.49
CA TRP A 217 -4.17 -12.59 12.25
C TRP A 217 -4.86 -12.07 13.52
N ARG A 218 -4.44 -12.51 14.72
CA ARG A 218 -4.99 -12.08 16.00
C ARG A 218 -4.69 -10.62 16.35
N TYR A 219 -3.69 -10.03 15.68
CA TYR A 219 -3.29 -8.63 15.87
C TYR A 219 -3.99 -7.64 14.93
N VAL A 220 -5.01 -8.11 14.23
CA VAL A 220 -5.91 -7.25 13.44
C VAL A 220 -7.34 -7.54 13.84
N VAL A 221 -8.10 -6.50 14.12
CA VAL A 221 -9.55 -6.59 14.37
C VAL A 221 -10.26 -5.67 13.40
N ARG A 222 -11.30 -6.17 12.76
CA ARG A 222 -12.21 -5.38 11.94
C ARG A 222 -13.55 -5.24 12.66
N ILE A 223 -14.02 -4.03 12.83
CA ILE A 223 -15.41 -3.72 13.21
C ILE A 223 -16.10 -3.31 11.90
N CYS A 224 -17.02 -4.12 11.43
CA CYS A 224 -17.72 -3.86 10.17
C CYS A 224 -19.20 -3.51 10.41
N ASN A 225 -19.85 -3.00 9.36
CA ASN A 225 -21.26 -2.63 9.36
C ASN A 225 -21.60 -1.60 10.46
N ILE A 226 -20.78 -0.58 10.55
CA ILE A 226 -21.06 0.58 11.40
C ILE A 226 -21.94 1.52 10.56
N ASP A 227 -23.15 1.79 11.05
CA ASP A 227 -24.14 2.68 10.45
C ASP A 227 -23.97 4.12 10.95
#